data_30de9bf7434be9966fcf4acd513f7e33
#
_entry.id   30de9bf7434be9966fcf4acd513f7e33
#
_cell.length_a   1.000
_cell.length_b   1.000
_cell.length_c   1.000
_cell.angle_alpha   90.00
_cell.angle_beta   90.00
_cell.angle_gamma   90.00
#
_symmetry.space_group_name_H-M   'P 1'
#
loop_
_entity.id
_entity.type
_entity.pdbx_description
1 polymer ?
#
loop_
_entity_poly.entity_id
_entity_poly.type
_entity_poly.pdbx_seq_one_letter_code
_entity_poly.pdbx_strand_id
1 'polypeptide(L)'
;MTAKEYAKAVEKFNAALALKPNDAIAKAKLSDAQMKLAELDSEKKLNEQYAALIKDGDALFVKKDYAAAKAKFTQANDMRDDEAYPKQKIKECDTLIAELAKNAEAERLAKELEVKYKAAILAADASFKGAKYEEARGKYNEASGLKPTEQYPKDQLAAITKKLDELAKKAEEDRLKAEEEKRLKEIEARYVAAIADADAAFKAGNYDAAKAKYEEALTIKAAEKYPQD
;
A
#
# COMPACT_ATOMS: atom_id res chain seq x y z
N MET A 1 41.11 30.95 -44.33
CA MET A 1 41.97 29.84 -44.86
C MET A 1 41.56 28.54 -44.17
N THR A 2 41.54 27.45 -44.90
CA THR A 2 41.25 26.11 -44.39
C THR A 2 42.51 25.44 -43.82
N ALA A 3 42.36 24.36 -43.02
CA ALA A 3 43.47 23.57 -42.47
C ALA A 3 44.42 23.09 -43.61
N LYS A 4 43.84 22.71 -44.77
CA LYS A 4 44.60 22.29 -45.94
C LYS A 4 45.43 23.42 -46.54
N GLU A 5 44.95 24.65 -46.49
CA GLU A 5 45.71 25.83 -46.97
C GLU A 5 46.82 26.20 -46.02
N TYR A 6 46.59 26.13 -44.69
CA TYR A 6 47.66 26.35 -43.69
C TYR A 6 48.72 25.24 -43.76
N ALA A 7 48.36 23.97 -43.96
CA ALA A 7 49.32 22.90 -44.13
C ALA A 7 50.20 23.13 -45.34
N LYS A 8 49.65 23.56 -46.50
CA LYS A 8 50.40 23.95 -47.66
C LYS A 8 51.31 25.17 -47.40
N ALA A 9 50.85 26.14 -46.61
CA ALA A 9 51.67 27.30 -46.24
C ALA A 9 52.85 26.87 -45.39
N VAL A 10 52.67 25.98 -44.42
CA VAL A 10 53.76 25.37 -43.61
C VAL A 10 54.80 24.69 -44.47
N GLU A 11 54.37 23.88 -45.46
CA GLU A 11 55.27 23.23 -46.40
C GLU A 11 56.10 24.24 -47.20
N LYS A 12 55.46 25.30 -47.74
CA LYS A 12 56.15 26.32 -48.53
C LYS A 12 57.14 27.18 -47.72
N PHE A 13 56.77 27.57 -46.48
CA PHE A 13 57.68 28.28 -45.59
C PHE A 13 58.85 27.41 -45.13
N ASN A 14 58.65 26.11 -44.86
CA ASN A 14 59.72 25.19 -44.63
C ASN A 14 60.70 25.08 -45.84
N ALA A 15 60.16 24.98 -47.06
CA ALA A 15 61.01 24.98 -48.28
C ALA A 15 61.79 26.30 -48.45
N ALA A 16 61.16 27.45 -48.19
CA ALA A 16 61.83 28.73 -48.20
C ALA A 16 62.99 28.83 -47.17
N LEU A 17 62.77 28.34 -45.97
CA LEU A 17 63.77 28.30 -44.90
C LEU A 17 64.86 27.31 -45.17
N ALA A 18 64.62 26.26 -45.94
CA ALA A 18 65.70 25.36 -46.42
C ALA A 18 66.65 26.08 -47.36
N LEU A 19 66.20 27.05 -48.16
CA LEU A 19 66.98 27.89 -49.04
C LEU A 19 67.63 29.09 -48.29
N LYS A 20 66.94 29.65 -47.30
CA LYS A 20 67.40 30.83 -46.55
C LYS A 20 67.09 30.62 -45.05
N PRO A 21 67.97 29.92 -44.32
CA PRO A 21 67.68 29.46 -42.93
C PRO A 21 67.45 30.58 -41.90
N ASN A 22 67.99 31.80 -42.14
CA ASN A 22 67.88 32.95 -41.24
C ASN A 22 66.85 34.01 -41.66
N ASP A 23 65.93 33.69 -42.57
CA ASP A 23 64.87 34.60 -42.98
C ASP A 23 63.85 34.77 -41.85
N ALA A 24 63.92 35.94 -41.19
CA ALA A 24 63.01 36.25 -40.04
C ALA A 24 61.55 36.31 -40.43
N ILE A 25 61.25 36.75 -41.66
CA ILE A 25 59.83 36.85 -42.14
C ILE A 25 59.28 35.46 -42.39
N ALA A 26 60.06 34.57 -43.02
CA ALA A 26 59.64 33.21 -43.27
C ALA A 26 59.49 32.44 -41.97
N LYS A 27 60.33 32.63 -40.94
CA LYS A 27 60.18 32.01 -39.60
C LYS A 27 58.93 32.49 -38.90
N ALA A 28 58.64 33.78 -38.90
CA ALA A 28 57.43 34.32 -38.27
C ALA A 28 56.15 33.78 -38.96
N LYS A 29 56.10 33.79 -40.30
CA LYS A 29 54.97 33.26 -41.09
C LYS A 29 54.79 31.75 -40.94
N LEU A 30 55.88 30.96 -40.76
CA LEU A 30 55.80 29.56 -40.46
C LEU A 30 55.15 29.31 -39.10
N SER A 31 55.58 30.05 -38.07
CA SER A 31 55.02 29.96 -36.74
C SER A 31 53.54 30.30 -36.72
N ASP A 32 53.12 31.38 -37.36
CA ASP A 32 51.70 31.78 -37.49
C ASP A 32 50.89 30.69 -38.18
N ALA A 33 51.40 30.10 -39.27
CA ALA A 33 50.72 29.07 -40.01
C ALA A 33 50.56 27.77 -39.20
N GLN A 34 51.61 27.42 -38.45
CA GLN A 34 51.60 26.25 -37.56
C GLN A 34 50.60 26.44 -36.38
N MET A 35 50.55 27.63 -35.78
CA MET A 35 49.61 27.93 -34.72
C MET A 35 48.17 27.84 -35.25
N LYS A 36 47.90 28.42 -36.39
CA LYS A 36 46.55 28.39 -37.00
C LYS A 36 46.13 26.96 -37.41
N LEU A 37 47.07 26.14 -37.88
CA LEU A 37 46.78 24.75 -38.22
C LEU A 37 46.44 23.97 -36.94
N ALA A 38 47.23 24.15 -35.85
CA ALA A 38 46.99 23.50 -34.60
C ALA A 38 45.63 23.92 -33.96
N GLU A 39 45.24 25.19 -34.02
CA GLU A 39 43.94 25.68 -33.60
C GLU A 39 42.79 24.95 -34.34
N LEU A 40 42.87 24.89 -35.69
CA LEU A 40 41.85 24.23 -36.51
C LEU A 40 41.78 22.72 -36.25
N ASP A 41 42.92 22.05 -36.06
CA ASP A 41 42.96 20.63 -35.75
C ASP A 41 42.36 20.34 -34.32
N SER A 42 42.63 21.24 -33.36
CA SER A 42 42.04 21.16 -32.02
C SER A 42 40.51 21.37 -32.06
N GLU A 43 40.04 22.38 -32.80
CA GLU A 43 38.62 22.66 -32.99
C GLU A 43 37.93 21.47 -33.66
N LYS A 44 38.52 20.90 -34.68
CA LYS A 44 38.01 19.72 -35.37
C LYS A 44 37.84 18.54 -34.42
N LYS A 45 38.85 18.24 -33.61
CA LYS A 45 38.78 17.17 -32.59
C LYS A 45 37.66 17.41 -31.56
N LEU A 46 37.54 18.65 -31.11
CA LEU A 46 36.48 19.05 -30.17
C LEU A 46 35.06 18.84 -30.80
N ASN A 47 34.91 19.20 -32.07
CA ASN A 47 33.65 18.99 -32.81
C ASN A 47 33.31 17.52 -32.97
N GLU A 48 34.33 16.67 -33.28
CA GLU A 48 34.12 15.23 -33.44
C GLU A 48 33.74 14.60 -32.10
N GLN A 49 34.40 14.98 -30.99
CA GLN A 49 34.08 14.49 -29.65
C GLN A 49 32.63 14.93 -29.21
N TYR A 50 32.29 16.21 -29.41
CA TYR A 50 30.97 16.71 -29.15
C TYR A 50 29.89 15.95 -29.93
N ALA A 51 30.09 15.77 -31.23
CA ALA A 51 29.14 15.05 -32.08
C ALA A 51 28.99 13.58 -31.65
N ALA A 52 30.05 12.94 -31.21
CA ALA A 52 30.02 11.57 -30.70
C ALA A 52 29.19 11.49 -29.40
N LEU A 53 29.37 12.43 -28.47
CA LEU A 53 28.62 12.48 -27.22
C LEU A 53 27.12 12.70 -27.46
N ILE A 54 26.76 13.61 -28.40
CA ILE A 54 25.36 13.83 -28.79
C ILE A 54 24.77 12.54 -29.38
N LYS A 55 25.45 11.91 -30.33
CA LYS A 55 25.02 10.65 -30.94
C LYS A 55 24.80 9.53 -29.91
N ASP A 56 25.74 9.37 -28.98
CA ASP A 56 25.66 8.38 -27.92
C ASP A 56 24.48 8.69 -26.98
N GLY A 57 24.29 9.96 -26.61
CA GLY A 57 23.19 10.43 -25.78
C GLY A 57 21.83 10.15 -26.43
N ASP A 58 21.68 10.46 -27.71
CA ASP A 58 20.46 10.18 -28.46
C ASP A 58 20.15 8.69 -28.56
N ALA A 59 21.16 7.87 -28.78
CA ALA A 59 21.01 6.41 -28.85
C ALA A 59 20.55 5.82 -27.49
N LEU A 60 21.07 6.33 -26.37
CA LEU A 60 20.65 5.94 -25.03
C LEU A 60 19.24 6.45 -24.70
N PHE A 61 18.90 7.67 -25.14
CA PHE A 61 17.57 8.25 -24.96
C PHE A 61 16.50 7.40 -25.65
N VAL A 62 16.75 6.98 -26.91
CA VAL A 62 15.87 6.07 -27.65
C VAL A 62 15.68 4.73 -26.92
N LYS A 63 16.75 4.22 -26.29
CA LYS A 63 16.69 2.99 -25.48
C LYS A 63 15.99 3.20 -24.12
N LYS A 64 15.54 4.41 -23.81
CA LYS A 64 14.95 4.81 -22.54
C LYS A 64 15.90 4.72 -21.34
N ASP A 65 17.20 4.65 -21.58
CA ASP A 65 18.22 4.79 -20.54
C ASP A 65 18.52 6.28 -20.32
N TYR A 66 17.55 6.96 -19.70
CA TYR A 66 17.59 8.41 -19.55
C TYR A 66 18.69 8.89 -18.62
N ALA A 67 19.11 8.07 -17.66
CA ALA A 67 20.21 8.42 -16.77
C ALA A 67 21.55 8.43 -17.51
N ALA A 68 21.83 7.40 -18.30
CA ALA A 68 23.03 7.34 -19.12
C ALA A 68 23.00 8.38 -20.25
N ALA A 69 21.83 8.61 -20.87
CA ALA A 69 21.66 9.67 -21.89
C ALA A 69 21.96 11.06 -21.30
N LYS A 70 21.39 11.37 -20.11
CA LYS A 70 21.68 12.62 -19.41
C LYS A 70 23.19 12.82 -19.16
N ALA A 71 23.90 11.78 -18.73
CA ALA A 71 25.33 11.86 -18.50
C ALA A 71 26.10 12.23 -19.78
N LYS A 72 25.70 11.69 -20.96
CA LYS A 72 26.30 12.02 -22.24
C LYS A 72 26.01 13.46 -22.68
N PHE A 73 24.76 13.89 -22.52
CA PHE A 73 24.37 15.27 -22.82
C PHE A 73 25.03 16.29 -21.88
N THR A 74 25.23 15.94 -20.61
CA THR A 74 25.99 16.77 -19.66
C THR A 74 27.42 16.93 -20.11
N GLN A 75 28.11 15.84 -20.48
CA GLN A 75 29.48 15.92 -21.02
C GLN A 75 29.55 16.78 -22.29
N ALA A 76 28.54 16.67 -23.18
CA ALA A 76 28.48 17.52 -24.37
C ALA A 76 28.26 18.99 -24.00
N ASN A 77 27.39 19.30 -23.02
CA ASN A 77 27.16 20.66 -22.54
C ASN A 77 28.40 21.25 -21.86
N ASP A 78 29.19 20.46 -21.13
CA ASP A 78 30.43 20.90 -20.49
C ASP A 78 31.52 21.22 -21.53
N MET A 79 31.47 20.61 -22.73
CA MET A 79 32.38 20.93 -23.85
C MET A 79 31.93 22.20 -24.59
N ARG A 80 30.60 22.46 -24.66
CA ARG A 80 29.98 23.58 -25.36
C ARG A 80 28.74 24.04 -24.62
N ASP A 81 28.94 24.98 -23.71
CA ASP A 81 27.87 25.50 -22.85
C ASP A 81 26.95 26.51 -23.53
N ASP A 82 27.28 26.97 -24.73
CA ASP A 82 26.46 27.84 -25.59
C ASP A 82 25.42 27.07 -26.40
N GLU A 83 25.55 25.75 -26.55
CA GLU A 83 24.66 24.93 -27.35
C GLU A 83 23.35 24.61 -26.59
N ALA A 84 22.23 24.87 -27.27
CA ALA A 84 20.90 24.69 -26.68
C ALA A 84 20.47 23.20 -26.57
N TYR A 85 20.90 22.37 -27.53
CA TYR A 85 20.42 21.01 -27.69
C TYR A 85 20.75 20.10 -26.48
N PRO A 86 21.99 20.04 -25.97
CA PRO A 86 22.30 19.24 -24.79
C PRO A 86 21.50 19.69 -23.55
N LYS A 87 21.35 21.01 -23.35
CA LYS A 87 20.59 21.57 -22.24
C LYS A 87 19.12 21.14 -22.25
N GLN A 88 18.50 21.18 -23.43
CA GLN A 88 17.14 20.71 -23.61
C GLN A 88 17.01 19.22 -23.32
N LYS A 89 17.94 18.40 -23.84
CA LYS A 89 17.94 16.96 -23.64
C LYS A 89 18.18 16.55 -22.19
N ILE A 90 19.03 17.27 -21.48
CA ILE A 90 19.22 17.07 -20.01
C ILE A 90 17.89 17.29 -19.29
N LYS A 91 17.18 18.38 -19.57
CA LYS A 91 15.88 18.68 -18.96
C LYS A 91 14.82 17.62 -19.30
N GLU A 92 14.78 17.16 -20.55
CA GLU A 92 13.88 16.07 -20.98
C GLU A 92 14.18 14.78 -20.20
N CYS A 93 15.47 14.41 -20.08
CA CYS A 93 15.89 13.25 -19.27
C CYS A 93 15.47 13.39 -17.83
N ASP A 94 15.67 14.54 -17.20
CA ASP A 94 15.27 14.77 -15.78
C ASP A 94 13.78 14.59 -15.58
N THR A 95 12.96 15.11 -16.49
CA THR A 95 11.52 14.95 -16.45
C THR A 95 11.12 13.46 -16.53
N LEU A 96 11.70 12.74 -17.49
CA LEU A 96 11.39 11.32 -17.71
C LEU A 96 11.89 10.43 -16.57
N ILE A 97 13.05 10.73 -15.98
CA ILE A 97 13.56 10.03 -14.79
C ILE A 97 12.61 10.24 -13.61
N ALA A 98 12.16 11.48 -13.38
CA ALA A 98 11.21 11.79 -12.31
C ALA A 98 9.86 11.08 -12.49
N GLU A 99 9.34 11.03 -13.72
CA GLU A 99 8.12 10.30 -14.06
C GLU A 99 8.25 8.80 -13.83
N LEU A 100 9.37 8.20 -14.24
CA LEU A 100 9.64 6.77 -14.00
C LEU A 100 9.73 6.46 -12.51
N ALA A 101 10.42 7.31 -11.73
CA ALA A 101 10.51 7.15 -10.28
C ALA A 101 9.13 7.26 -9.60
N LYS A 102 8.30 8.22 -10.02
CA LYS A 102 6.93 8.37 -9.51
C LYS A 102 6.06 7.15 -9.83
N ASN A 103 6.15 6.63 -11.06
CA ASN A 103 5.39 5.46 -11.47
C ASN A 103 5.83 4.19 -10.72
N ALA A 104 7.13 4.00 -10.55
CA ALA A 104 7.69 2.89 -9.78
C ALA A 104 7.25 2.94 -8.30
N GLU A 105 7.23 4.13 -7.70
CA GLU A 105 6.75 4.32 -6.32
C GLU A 105 5.24 4.06 -6.21
N ALA A 106 4.43 4.53 -7.17
CA ALA A 106 2.99 4.26 -7.20
C ALA A 106 2.70 2.75 -7.34
N GLU A 107 3.46 2.05 -8.18
CA GLU A 107 3.34 0.60 -8.34
C GLU A 107 3.75 -0.14 -7.05
N ARG A 108 4.82 0.30 -6.37
CA ARG A 108 5.25 -0.25 -5.09
C ARG A 108 4.16 -0.10 -4.03
N LEU A 109 3.59 1.11 -3.89
CA LEU A 109 2.51 1.39 -2.94
C LEU A 109 1.25 0.58 -3.25
N ALA A 110 0.88 0.44 -4.53
CA ALA A 110 -0.25 -0.38 -4.94
C ALA A 110 -0.06 -1.86 -4.59
N LYS A 111 1.14 -2.41 -4.80
CA LYS A 111 1.48 -3.78 -4.39
C LYS A 111 1.44 -3.97 -2.88
N GLU A 112 1.96 -3.01 -2.12
CA GLU A 112 1.93 -3.05 -0.65
C GLU A 112 0.49 -3.01 -0.13
N LEU A 113 -0.36 -2.14 -0.69
CA LEU A 113 -1.78 -2.06 -0.36
C LEU A 113 -2.50 -3.38 -0.65
N GLU A 114 -2.21 -4.00 -1.79
CA GLU A 114 -2.77 -5.30 -2.19
C GLU A 114 -2.40 -6.40 -1.19
N VAL A 115 -1.14 -6.45 -0.76
CA VAL A 115 -0.67 -7.42 0.24
C VAL A 115 -1.39 -7.24 1.57
N LYS A 116 -1.50 -5.99 2.06
CA LYS A 116 -2.22 -5.68 3.31
C LYS A 116 -3.69 -6.06 3.23
N TYR A 117 -4.35 -5.72 2.12
CA TYR A 117 -5.74 -6.08 1.88
C TYR A 117 -5.95 -7.59 1.92
N LYS A 118 -5.16 -8.36 1.16
CA LYS A 118 -5.26 -9.83 1.16
C LYS A 118 -5.01 -10.45 2.52
N ALA A 119 -4.04 -9.93 3.28
CA ALA A 119 -3.76 -10.39 4.64
C ALA A 119 -4.95 -10.12 5.58
N ALA A 120 -5.56 -8.94 5.51
CA ALA A 120 -6.75 -8.60 6.29
C ALA A 120 -7.95 -9.50 5.95
N ILE A 121 -8.20 -9.77 4.66
CA ILE A 121 -9.24 -10.69 4.21
C ILE A 121 -8.99 -12.11 4.72
N LEU A 122 -7.77 -12.63 4.57
CA LEU A 122 -7.43 -13.97 5.04
C LEU A 122 -7.64 -14.13 6.55
N ALA A 123 -7.22 -13.14 7.33
CA ALA A 123 -7.42 -13.13 8.78
C ALA A 123 -8.91 -13.03 9.15
N ALA A 124 -9.66 -12.19 8.44
CA ALA A 124 -11.11 -12.06 8.62
C ALA A 124 -11.86 -13.37 8.34
N ASP A 125 -11.56 -14.01 7.21
CA ASP A 125 -12.15 -15.28 6.80
C ASP A 125 -11.85 -16.39 7.83
N ALA A 126 -10.62 -16.43 8.34
CA ALA A 126 -10.24 -17.40 9.37
C ALA A 126 -11.03 -17.17 10.68
N SER A 127 -11.17 -15.93 11.12
CA SER A 127 -11.96 -15.58 12.31
C SER A 127 -13.45 -15.87 12.12
N PHE A 128 -13.98 -15.58 10.93
CA PHE A 128 -15.37 -15.88 10.57
C PHE A 128 -15.65 -17.39 10.61
N LYS A 129 -14.79 -18.21 9.99
CA LYS A 129 -14.87 -19.68 10.03
C LYS A 129 -14.74 -20.22 11.46
N GLY A 130 -13.96 -19.57 12.29
CA GLY A 130 -13.82 -19.90 13.71
C GLY A 130 -14.96 -19.40 14.59
N ALA A 131 -16.05 -18.85 14.02
CA ALA A 131 -17.19 -18.24 14.71
C ALA A 131 -16.81 -17.06 15.64
N LYS A 132 -15.63 -16.46 15.42
CA LYS A 132 -15.17 -15.26 16.13
C LYS A 132 -15.67 -14.01 15.41
N TYR A 133 -16.98 -13.80 15.41
CA TYR A 133 -17.64 -12.82 14.54
C TYR A 133 -17.20 -11.38 14.80
N GLU A 134 -16.96 -10.98 16.06
CA GLU A 134 -16.49 -9.64 16.38
C GLU A 134 -15.05 -9.39 15.90
N GLU A 135 -14.17 -10.37 16.03
CA GLU A 135 -12.80 -10.31 15.51
C GLU A 135 -12.82 -10.23 13.95
N ALA A 136 -13.64 -11.07 13.31
CA ALA A 136 -13.85 -11.05 11.87
C ALA A 136 -14.36 -9.69 11.39
N ARG A 137 -15.34 -9.09 12.12
CA ARG A 137 -15.87 -7.76 11.84
C ARG A 137 -14.79 -6.70 11.84
N GLY A 138 -13.90 -6.72 12.83
CA GLY A 138 -12.76 -5.81 12.91
C GLY A 138 -11.85 -5.92 11.69
N LYS A 139 -11.51 -7.15 11.28
CA LYS A 139 -10.64 -7.42 10.12
C LYS A 139 -11.29 -7.09 8.77
N TYR A 140 -12.57 -7.35 8.58
CA TYR A 140 -13.26 -6.92 7.35
C TYR A 140 -13.41 -5.39 7.27
N ASN A 141 -13.59 -4.70 8.41
CA ASN A 141 -13.56 -3.24 8.43
C ASN A 141 -12.18 -2.69 8.04
N GLU A 142 -11.09 -3.32 8.54
CA GLU A 142 -9.72 -3.00 8.13
C GLU A 142 -9.55 -3.17 6.61
N ALA A 143 -9.98 -4.30 6.06
CA ALA A 143 -9.93 -4.56 4.62
C ALA A 143 -10.76 -3.56 3.81
N SER A 144 -11.97 -3.23 4.27
CA SER A 144 -12.84 -2.22 3.64
C SER A 144 -12.24 -0.81 3.67
N GLY A 145 -11.49 -0.47 4.73
CA GLY A 145 -10.75 0.78 4.83
C GLY A 145 -9.57 0.84 3.85
N LEU A 146 -8.88 -0.28 3.64
CA LEU A 146 -7.76 -0.38 2.69
C LEU A 146 -8.24 -0.26 1.24
N LYS A 147 -9.36 -0.92 0.90
CA LYS A 147 -9.98 -0.89 -0.44
C LYS A 147 -11.49 -0.65 -0.36
N PRO A 148 -11.93 0.61 -0.26
CA PRO A 148 -13.35 0.94 -0.06
C PRO A 148 -14.28 0.56 -1.21
N THR A 149 -13.76 0.32 -2.40
CA THR A 149 -14.53 -0.08 -3.59
C THR A 149 -14.82 -1.57 -3.66
N GLU A 150 -14.07 -2.39 -2.91
CA GLU A 150 -14.25 -3.84 -2.92
C GLU A 150 -15.56 -4.23 -2.22
N GLN A 151 -16.34 -5.09 -2.87
CA GLN A 151 -17.65 -5.50 -2.38
C GLN A 151 -17.56 -6.62 -1.34
N TYR A 152 -16.59 -7.54 -1.49
CA TYR A 152 -16.50 -8.72 -0.64
C TYR A 152 -16.48 -8.43 0.89
N PRO A 153 -15.65 -7.50 1.40
CA PRO A 153 -15.67 -7.20 2.84
C PRO A 153 -17.02 -6.68 3.33
N LYS A 154 -17.72 -5.89 2.50
CA LYS A 154 -19.05 -5.33 2.83
C LYS A 154 -20.10 -6.42 2.96
N ASP A 155 -20.10 -7.40 2.04
CA ASP A 155 -21.02 -8.53 2.09
C ASP A 155 -20.78 -9.38 3.33
N GLN A 156 -19.52 -9.60 3.68
CA GLN A 156 -19.16 -10.35 4.89
C GLN A 156 -19.55 -9.60 6.17
N LEU A 157 -19.41 -8.28 6.21
CA LEU A 157 -19.87 -7.46 7.35
C LEU A 157 -21.40 -7.57 7.53
N ALA A 158 -22.17 -7.56 6.46
CA ALA A 158 -23.61 -7.78 6.51
C ALA A 158 -23.95 -9.19 7.03
N ALA A 159 -23.24 -10.22 6.56
CA ALA A 159 -23.40 -11.59 7.02
C ALA A 159 -23.07 -11.74 8.52
N ILE A 160 -22.01 -11.08 9.00
CA ILE A 160 -21.64 -11.07 10.43
C ILE A 160 -22.75 -10.42 11.27
N THR A 161 -23.26 -9.27 10.85
CA THR A 161 -24.34 -8.58 11.56
C THR A 161 -25.53 -9.51 11.75
N LYS A 162 -25.95 -10.20 10.68
CA LYS A 162 -27.03 -11.19 10.74
C LYS A 162 -26.73 -12.32 11.73
N LYS A 163 -25.49 -12.84 11.74
CA LYS A 163 -25.08 -13.91 12.64
C LYS A 163 -25.08 -13.47 14.10
N LEU A 164 -24.61 -12.27 14.39
CA LEU A 164 -24.63 -11.70 15.73
C LEU A 164 -26.06 -11.48 16.24
N ASP A 165 -26.97 -10.99 15.38
CA ASP A 165 -28.38 -10.84 15.71
C ASP A 165 -29.08 -12.19 15.98
N GLU A 166 -28.77 -13.24 15.18
CA GLU A 166 -29.26 -14.59 15.40
C GLU A 166 -28.79 -15.15 16.78
N LEU A 167 -27.52 -14.95 17.09
CA LEU A 167 -26.95 -15.38 18.39
C LEU A 167 -27.55 -14.62 19.57
N ALA A 168 -27.72 -13.31 19.44
CA ALA A 168 -28.34 -12.49 20.48
C ALA A 168 -29.79 -12.92 20.76
N LYS A 169 -30.60 -13.16 19.71
CA LYS A 169 -31.96 -13.69 19.85
C LYS A 169 -32.00 -15.03 20.57
N LYS A 170 -31.12 -15.96 20.18
CA LYS A 170 -31.03 -17.27 20.81
C LYS A 170 -30.62 -17.16 22.27
N ALA A 171 -29.64 -16.34 22.61
CA ALA A 171 -29.21 -16.12 23.97
C ALA A 171 -30.33 -15.55 24.85
N GLU A 172 -31.14 -14.64 24.32
CA GLU A 172 -32.32 -14.09 25.01
C GLU A 172 -33.40 -15.14 25.22
N GLU A 173 -33.71 -15.96 24.22
CA GLU A 173 -34.65 -17.09 24.36
C GLU A 173 -34.17 -18.08 25.41
N ASP A 174 -32.88 -18.44 25.43
CA ASP A 174 -32.32 -19.37 26.40
C ASP A 174 -32.35 -18.77 27.83
N ARG A 175 -32.09 -17.45 27.96
CA ARG A 175 -32.25 -16.71 29.21
C ARG A 175 -33.65 -16.75 29.75
N LEU A 176 -34.63 -16.45 28.89
CA LEU A 176 -36.05 -16.47 29.30
C LEU A 176 -36.53 -17.87 29.69
N LYS A 177 -36.10 -18.91 28.97
CA LYS A 177 -36.39 -20.31 29.35
C LYS A 177 -35.81 -20.67 30.72
N ALA A 178 -34.51 -20.30 30.98
CA ALA A 178 -33.89 -20.56 32.24
C ALA A 178 -34.57 -19.81 33.43
N GLU A 179 -35.02 -18.59 33.19
CA GLU A 179 -35.74 -17.81 34.19
C GLU A 179 -37.13 -18.42 34.48
N GLU A 180 -37.87 -18.88 33.47
CA GLU A 180 -39.12 -19.57 33.64
C GLU A 180 -38.95 -20.90 34.39
N GLU A 181 -37.96 -21.70 34.03
CA GLU A 181 -37.66 -22.96 34.73
C GLU A 181 -37.31 -22.72 36.22
N LYS A 182 -36.55 -21.67 36.51
CA LYS A 182 -36.27 -21.28 37.90
C LYS A 182 -37.56 -20.88 38.64
N ARG A 183 -38.40 -20.10 38.03
CA ARG A 183 -39.71 -19.66 38.58
C ARG A 183 -40.58 -20.86 38.88
N LEU A 184 -40.67 -21.83 37.97
CA LEU A 184 -41.46 -23.04 38.16
C LEU A 184 -40.91 -23.90 39.32
N LYS A 185 -39.59 -24.05 39.44
CA LYS A 185 -38.96 -24.74 40.56
C LYS A 185 -39.24 -24.07 41.94
N GLU A 186 -39.22 -22.72 41.95
CA GLU A 186 -39.58 -21.98 43.19
C GLU A 186 -41.02 -22.13 43.56
N ILE A 187 -41.96 -22.12 42.60
CA ILE A 187 -43.36 -22.39 42.82
C ILE A 187 -43.58 -23.80 43.37
N GLU A 188 -42.94 -24.80 42.76
CA GLU A 188 -43.00 -26.18 43.18
C GLU A 188 -42.47 -26.35 44.63
N ALA A 189 -41.33 -25.79 44.95
CA ALA A 189 -40.75 -25.86 46.28
C ALA A 189 -41.64 -25.25 47.37
N ARG A 190 -42.27 -24.10 47.05
CA ARG A 190 -43.25 -23.45 47.96
C ARG A 190 -44.49 -24.27 48.14
N TYR A 191 -44.99 -24.89 47.07
CA TYR A 191 -46.16 -25.78 47.15
C TYR A 191 -45.87 -27.01 48.01
N VAL A 192 -44.76 -27.70 47.77
CA VAL A 192 -44.34 -28.90 48.56
C VAL A 192 -44.14 -28.54 50.04
N ALA A 193 -43.56 -27.38 50.32
CA ALA A 193 -43.39 -26.93 51.74
C ALA A 193 -44.76 -26.67 52.41
N ALA A 194 -45.66 -25.99 51.70
CA ALA A 194 -47.03 -25.75 52.27
C ALA A 194 -47.83 -27.03 52.53
N ILE A 195 -47.72 -28.02 51.63
CA ILE A 195 -48.32 -29.35 51.82
C ILE A 195 -47.68 -30.07 53.01
N ALA A 196 -46.36 -30.07 53.15
CA ALA A 196 -45.69 -30.71 54.28
C ALA A 196 -46.07 -30.09 55.62
N ASP A 197 -46.22 -28.75 55.68
CA ASP A 197 -46.68 -28.04 56.87
C ASP A 197 -48.14 -28.39 57.22
N ALA A 198 -49.01 -28.45 56.19
CA ALA A 198 -50.42 -28.82 56.33
C ALA A 198 -50.57 -30.25 56.86
N ASP A 199 -49.86 -31.22 56.27
CA ASP A 199 -49.86 -32.64 56.70
C ASP A 199 -49.37 -32.79 58.12
N ALA A 200 -48.32 -32.06 58.50
CA ALA A 200 -47.78 -32.06 59.86
C ALA A 200 -48.83 -31.52 60.86
N ALA A 201 -49.49 -30.43 60.57
CA ALA A 201 -50.55 -29.84 61.39
C ALA A 201 -51.76 -30.78 61.49
N PHE A 202 -52.17 -31.43 60.43
CA PHE A 202 -53.24 -32.43 60.42
C PHE A 202 -52.90 -33.64 61.35
N LYS A 203 -51.73 -34.18 61.19
CA LYS A 203 -51.26 -35.28 62.02
C LYS A 203 -51.18 -34.95 63.56
N ALA A 204 -50.93 -33.68 63.87
CA ALA A 204 -50.89 -33.17 65.22
C ALA A 204 -52.30 -32.85 65.79
N GLY A 205 -53.38 -33.03 64.99
CA GLY A 205 -54.74 -32.72 65.41
C GLY A 205 -55.10 -31.22 65.31
N ASN A 206 -54.25 -30.41 64.75
CA ASN A 206 -54.49 -28.97 64.61
C ASN A 206 -55.15 -28.70 63.25
N TYR A 207 -56.45 -28.99 63.17
CA TYR A 207 -57.20 -28.97 61.89
C TYR A 207 -57.38 -27.57 61.33
N ASP A 208 -57.50 -26.51 62.11
CA ASP A 208 -57.61 -25.15 61.66
C ASP A 208 -56.28 -24.70 60.98
N ALA A 209 -55.15 -25.03 61.61
CA ALA A 209 -53.85 -24.73 60.99
C ALA A 209 -53.61 -25.56 59.75
N ALA A 210 -53.98 -26.84 59.71
CA ALA A 210 -53.90 -27.70 58.54
C ALA A 210 -54.72 -27.12 57.37
N LYS A 211 -55.97 -26.75 57.60
CA LYS A 211 -56.84 -26.10 56.59
C LYS A 211 -56.22 -24.85 56.02
N ALA A 212 -55.70 -23.94 56.85
CA ALA A 212 -55.10 -22.71 56.40
C ALA A 212 -53.87 -22.98 55.48
N LYS A 213 -53.06 -24.02 55.79
CA LYS A 213 -51.91 -24.39 54.96
C LYS A 213 -52.27 -25.11 53.68
N TYR A 214 -53.36 -25.93 53.65
CA TYR A 214 -53.87 -26.48 52.40
C TYR A 214 -54.41 -25.36 51.47
N GLU A 215 -55.16 -24.39 52.04
CA GLU A 215 -55.61 -23.22 51.29
C GLU A 215 -54.43 -22.40 50.73
N GLU A 216 -53.37 -22.20 51.51
CA GLU A 216 -52.12 -21.58 51.02
C GLU A 216 -51.55 -22.36 49.82
N ALA A 217 -51.45 -23.71 49.94
CA ALA A 217 -50.97 -24.54 48.82
C ALA A 217 -51.83 -24.40 47.59
N LEU A 218 -53.17 -24.34 47.71
CA LEU A 218 -54.09 -24.08 46.59
C LEU A 218 -53.92 -22.69 45.96
N THR A 219 -53.49 -21.68 46.74
CA THR A 219 -53.18 -20.36 46.14
C THR A 219 -51.90 -20.41 45.33
N ILE A 220 -50.95 -21.31 45.66
CA ILE A 220 -49.70 -21.50 44.91
C ILE A 220 -49.98 -22.31 43.61
N LYS A 221 -50.73 -23.40 43.71
CA LYS A 221 -51.12 -24.29 42.62
C LYS A 221 -52.59 -24.66 42.68
N ALA A 222 -53.44 -23.85 42.06
CA ALA A 222 -54.92 -23.97 42.15
C ALA A 222 -55.50 -25.25 41.49
N ALA A 223 -54.77 -25.89 40.60
CA ALA A 223 -55.26 -27.08 39.88
C ALA A 223 -54.90 -28.42 40.55
N GLU A 224 -54.16 -28.39 41.67
CA GLU A 224 -53.75 -29.62 42.39
C GLU A 224 -54.94 -30.15 43.19
N LYS A 225 -55.15 -31.46 43.09
CA LYS A 225 -56.32 -32.13 43.73
C LYS A 225 -56.10 -32.41 45.21
N TYR A 226 -54.87 -32.79 45.60
CA TYR A 226 -54.55 -33.24 46.96
C TYR A 226 -54.98 -32.25 48.04
N PRO A 227 -54.77 -30.95 47.96
CA PRO A 227 -55.20 -30.03 49.01
C PRO A 227 -56.72 -29.83 49.03
N GLN A 228 -57.49 -30.31 48.04
CA GLN A 228 -58.94 -30.14 47.92
C GLN A 228 -59.71 -31.32 48.57
N ASP A 229 -59.11 -32.49 48.61
CA ASP A 229 -59.68 -33.71 49.16
C ASP A 229 -59.48 -33.81 50.70
#